data_114adfcaa50b80226f1dc61f93fb3ffb
#
_entry.id   114adfcaa50b80226f1dc61f93fb3ffb
#
_cell.length_a   1.000
_cell.length_b   1.000
_cell.length_c   1.000
_cell.angle_alpha   90.00
_cell.angle_beta   90.00
_cell.angle_gamma   90.00
#
_symmetry.space_group_name_H-M   'P 1'
#
loop_
_entity.id
_entity.type
_entity.pdbx_description
1 polymer ?
#
loop_
_entity_poly.entity_id
_entity_poly.type
_entity_poly.pdbx_seq_one_letter_code
_entity_poly.pdbx_strand_id
1 'polypeptide(L)'
;MKYSQFNNHFFYEQKYIWFNSFSNEFLILEPILHDLLQSSINEKNPLELKKIHQDFYDALLSKKFIVDKFVNEIELVREWNKKLIEDDNFYHITINPTMNCNFKCWYCYETHIKDSKLSDKTIQAICNHINIVFNTYPNLKDFKLS
;
A
#
# COMPACT_ATOMS: atom_id res chain seq x y z
N MET A 1 15.76 -11.48 -15.14
CA MET A 1 15.11 -10.23 -14.71
C MET A 1 13.75 -10.11 -15.36
N LYS A 2 12.80 -9.46 -14.71
CA LYS A 2 11.45 -9.12 -15.22
C LYS A 2 11.05 -7.75 -14.70
N TYR A 3 10.09 -7.11 -15.35
CA TYR A 3 9.47 -5.89 -14.84
C TYR A 3 8.54 -6.22 -13.67
N SER A 4 8.54 -5.35 -12.66
CA SER A 4 7.63 -5.49 -11.53
C SER A 4 6.18 -5.31 -11.97
N GLN A 5 5.28 -6.14 -11.45
CA GLN A 5 3.84 -6.03 -11.70
C GLN A 5 3.19 -4.84 -10.95
N PHE A 6 3.91 -4.24 -10.03
CA PHE A 6 3.47 -3.08 -9.25
C PHE A 6 3.86 -1.74 -9.87
N ASN A 7 4.41 -1.75 -11.07
CA ASN A 7 4.73 -0.54 -11.81
C ASN A 7 3.47 0.09 -12.41
N ASN A 8 3.32 1.38 -12.17
CA ASN A 8 2.28 2.22 -12.74
C ASN A 8 2.91 3.49 -13.28
N HIS A 9 2.28 4.14 -14.25
CA HIS A 9 2.74 5.42 -14.75
C HIS A 9 1.57 6.29 -15.21
N PHE A 10 1.82 7.61 -15.21
CA PHE A 10 0.92 8.61 -15.78
C PHE A 10 1.72 9.77 -16.36
N PHE A 11 1.09 10.52 -17.26
CA PHE A 11 1.70 11.69 -17.91
C PHE A 11 1.27 12.97 -17.20
N TYR A 12 2.25 13.81 -16.85
CA TYR A 12 2.01 15.09 -16.21
C TYR A 12 3.10 16.09 -16.57
N GLU A 13 2.73 17.32 -16.95
CA GLU A 13 3.65 18.43 -17.28
C GLU A 13 4.79 18.01 -18.22
N GLN A 14 4.44 17.37 -19.35
CA GLN A 14 5.35 16.91 -20.39
C GLN A 14 6.35 15.82 -19.95
N LYS A 15 6.17 15.22 -18.79
CA LYS A 15 6.97 14.11 -18.26
C LYS A 15 6.11 12.92 -17.91
N TYR A 16 6.73 11.76 -17.83
CA TYR A 16 6.10 10.55 -17.33
C TYR A 16 6.55 10.29 -15.90
N ILE A 17 5.59 10.17 -15.00
CA ILE A 17 5.84 9.79 -13.62
C ILE A 17 5.56 8.30 -13.49
N TRP A 18 6.59 7.55 -13.17
CA TRP A 18 6.50 6.14 -12.87
C TRP A 18 6.52 5.94 -11.37
N PHE A 19 5.67 5.06 -10.90
CA PHE A 19 5.53 4.72 -9.49
C PHE A 19 5.47 3.21 -9.32
N ASN A 20 6.29 2.66 -8.43
CA ASN A 20 6.17 1.27 -8.02
C ASN A 20 5.50 1.23 -6.65
N SER A 21 4.28 0.71 -6.59
CA SER A 21 3.46 0.71 -5.38
C SER A 21 3.94 -0.26 -4.30
N PHE A 22 4.79 -1.23 -4.64
CA PHE A 22 5.36 -2.15 -3.66
C PHE A 22 6.61 -1.57 -2.99
N SER A 23 7.50 -0.93 -3.76
CA SER A 23 8.72 -0.30 -3.22
C SER A 23 8.50 1.12 -2.73
N ASN A 24 7.34 1.72 -3.05
CA ASN A 24 7.02 3.13 -2.82
C ASN A 24 8.03 4.09 -3.43
N GLU A 25 8.55 3.74 -4.61
CA GLU A 25 9.57 4.50 -5.33
C GLU A 25 9.02 5.17 -6.58
N PHE A 26 9.60 6.33 -6.90
CA PHE A 26 9.23 7.13 -8.06
C PHE A 26 10.41 7.31 -9.03
N LEU A 27 10.06 7.44 -10.30
CA LEU A 27 10.95 7.92 -11.37
C LEU A 27 10.18 8.95 -12.20
N ILE A 28 10.86 10.06 -12.52
CA ILE A 28 10.36 11.07 -13.44
C ILE A 28 11.16 10.93 -14.72
N LEU A 29 10.51 10.59 -15.81
CA LEU A 29 11.14 10.29 -17.08
C LEU A 29 10.76 11.33 -18.13
N GLU A 30 11.75 11.78 -18.88
CA GLU A 30 11.53 12.47 -20.15
C GLU A 30 10.88 11.48 -21.16
N PRO A 31 10.11 11.97 -22.14
CA PRO A 31 9.41 11.12 -23.09
C PRO A 31 10.29 10.06 -23.74
N ILE A 32 11.50 10.41 -24.11
CA ILE A 32 12.45 9.49 -24.76
C ILE A 32 12.82 8.27 -23.87
N LEU A 33 13.01 8.50 -22.56
CA LEU A 33 13.32 7.42 -21.61
C LEU A 33 12.07 6.60 -21.30
N HIS A 34 10.90 7.23 -21.28
CA HIS A 34 9.63 6.52 -21.19
C HIS A 34 9.44 5.58 -22.37
N ASP A 35 9.61 6.06 -23.60
CA ASP A 35 9.45 5.26 -24.83
C ASP A 35 10.43 4.10 -24.87
N LEU A 36 11.69 4.33 -24.47
CA LEU A 36 12.70 3.29 -24.33
C LEU A 36 12.26 2.20 -23.33
N LEU A 37 11.75 2.63 -22.17
CA LEU A 37 11.25 1.71 -21.13
C LEU A 37 10.04 0.92 -21.65
N GLN A 38 9.07 1.57 -22.30
CA GLN A 38 7.89 0.93 -22.87
C GLN A 38 8.25 -0.10 -23.95
N SER A 39 9.18 0.24 -24.84
CA SER A 39 9.70 -0.72 -25.83
C SER A 39 10.27 -1.95 -25.16
N SER A 40 11.12 -1.76 -24.15
CA SER A 40 11.75 -2.88 -23.43
C SER A 40 10.74 -3.73 -22.65
N ILE A 41 9.66 -3.12 -22.13
CA ILE A 41 8.53 -3.85 -21.50
C ILE A 41 7.79 -4.69 -22.52
N ASN A 42 7.49 -4.13 -23.70
CA ASN A 42 6.78 -4.82 -24.77
C ASN A 42 7.57 -6.04 -25.28
N GLU A 43 8.88 -5.91 -25.38
CA GLU A 43 9.81 -6.98 -25.76
C GLU A 43 10.05 -7.98 -24.62
N LYS A 44 9.61 -7.69 -23.40
CA LYS A 44 9.84 -8.49 -22.18
C LYS A 44 11.31 -8.78 -21.91
N ASN A 45 12.20 -7.88 -22.32
CA ASN A 45 13.64 -8.07 -22.25
C ASN A 45 14.36 -6.93 -21.51
N PRO A 46 14.31 -6.90 -20.17
CA PRO A 46 15.00 -5.86 -19.40
C PRO A 46 16.52 -5.88 -19.56
N LEU A 47 17.11 -7.01 -19.98
CA LEU A 47 18.56 -7.10 -20.20
C LEU A 47 19.02 -6.37 -21.49
N GLU A 48 18.14 -6.18 -22.44
CA GLU A 48 18.41 -5.35 -23.62
C GLU A 48 18.57 -3.88 -23.21
N LEU A 49 17.67 -3.40 -22.34
CA LEU A 49 17.77 -2.05 -21.77
C LEU A 49 19.11 -1.80 -21.07
N LYS A 50 19.65 -2.81 -20.39
CA LYS A 50 20.98 -2.74 -19.77
C LYS A 50 22.09 -2.47 -20.78
N LYS A 51 22.02 -3.05 -21.97
CA LYS A 51 23.02 -2.83 -23.02
C LYS A 51 22.91 -1.45 -23.66
N ILE A 52 21.69 -0.92 -23.76
CA ILE A 52 21.41 0.38 -24.39
C ILE A 52 21.72 1.53 -23.43
N HIS A 53 21.30 1.41 -22.16
CA HIS A 53 21.43 2.46 -21.16
C HIS A 53 21.64 1.87 -19.76
N GLN A 54 22.88 1.58 -19.41
CA GLN A 54 23.28 0.93 -18.15
C GLN A 54 22.76 1.68 -16.91
N ASP A 55 23.03 2.99 -16.82
CA ASP A 55 22.67 3.79 -15.63
C ASP A 55 21.15 3.82 -15.40
N PHE A 56 20.38 3.88 -16.48
CA PHE A 56 18.91 3.83 -16.40
C PHE A 56 18.44 2.46 -15.92
N TYR A 57 19.02 1.38 -16.45
CA TYR A 57 18.75 0.02 -15.99
C TYR A 57 19.05 -0.13 -14.48
N ASP A 58 20.20 0.38 -14.03
CA ASP A 58 20.62 0.30 -12.63
C ASP A 58 19.69 1.11 -11.72
N ALA A 59 19.21 2.27 -12.17
CA ALA A 59 18.20 3.05 -11.47
C ALA A 59 16.86 2.28 -11.35
N LEU A 60 16.40 1.63 -12.42
CA LEU A 60 15.20 0.80 -12.41
C LEU A 60 15.33 -0.40 -11.46
N LEU A 61 16.51 -1.02 -11.44
CA LEU A 61 16.81 -2.16 -10.57
C LEU A 61 16.86 -1.74 -9.09
N SER A 62 17.58 -0.66 -8.78
CA SER A 62 17.72 -0.15 -7.40
C SER A 62 16.38 0.24 -6.78
N LYS A 63 15.46 0.79 -7.59
CA LYS A 63 14.11 1.22 -7.19
C LYS A 63 13.05 0.12 -7.35
N LYS A 64 13.45 -1.11 -7.71
CA LYS A 64 12.59 -2.29 -7.87
C LYS A 64 11.53 -2.18 -8.98
N PHE A 65 11.75 -1.33 -9.97
CA PHE A 65 10.97 -1.36 -11.22
C PHE A 65 11.28 -2.60 -12.07
N ILE A 66 12.49 -3.12 -11.92
CA ILE A 66 12.94 -4.42 -12.43
C ILE A 66 13.33 -5.29 -11.24
N VAL A 67 12.89 -6.54 -11.25
CA VAL A 67 13.15 -7.53 -10.20
C VAL A 67 13.69 -8.83 -10.79
N ASP A 68 14.22 -9.71 -9.95
CA ASP A 68 14.61 -11.03 -10.41
C ASP A 68 13.39 -11.82 -10.94
N LYS A 69 13.59 -12.58 -12.00
CA LYS A 69 12.50 -13.32 -12.67
C LYS A 69 11.84 -14.38 -11.77
N PHE A 70 12.56 -14.88 -10.77
CA PHE A 70 12.08 -15.89 -9.83
C PHE A 70 11.35 -15.29 -8.62
N VAL A 71 11.42 -13.98 -8.42
CA VAL A 71 10.71 -13.32 -7.33
C VAL A 71 9.19 -13.42 -7.54
N ASN A 72 8.51 -14.00 -6.56
CA ASN A 72 7.04 -13.93 -6.49
C ASN A 72 6.64 -12.71 -5.67
N GLU A 73 6.39 -11.59 -6.34
CA GLU A 73 6.06 -10.32 -5.69
C GLU A 73 4.75 -10.39 -4.90
N ILE A 74 3.78 -11.19 -5.34
CA ILE A 74 2.52 -11.39 -4.61
C ILE A 74 2.79 -12.09 -3.28
N GLU A 75 3.68 -13.08 -3.26
CA GLU A 75 4.02 -13.77 -2.02
C GLU A 75 4.74 -12.86 -1.03
N LEU A 76 5.62 -11.98 -1.52
CA LEU A 76 6.25 -10.95 -0.67
C LEU A 76 5.21 -10.03 -0.03
N VAL A 77 4.17 -9.62 -0.76
CA VAL A 77 3.06 -8.82 -0.21
C VAL A 77 2.29 -9.61 0.84
N ARG A 78 2.02 -10.91 0.59
CA ARG A 78 1.33 -11.77 1.56
C ARG A 78 2.14 -11.94 2.84
N GLU A 79 3.43 -12.20 2.72
CA GLU A 79 4.33 -12.33 3.87
C GLU A 79 4.40 -11.02 4.68
N TRP A 80 4.46 -9.89 3.99
CA TRP A 80 4.45 -8.58 4.64
C TRP A 80 3.13 -8.32 5.37
N ASN A 81 1.98 -8.57 4.73
CA ASN A 81 0.67 -8.46 5.37
C ASN A 81 0.54 -9.41 6.57
N LYS A 82 1.02 -10.65 6.44
CA LYS A 82 1.00 -11.62 7.53
C LYS A 82 1.77 -11.10 8.74
N LYS A 83 2.97 -10.54 8.54
CA LYS A 83 3.76 -9.94 9.62
C LYS A 83 3.04 -8.77 10.29
N LEU A 84 2.31 -7.94 9.54
CA LEU A 84 1.54 -6.84 10.10
C LEU A 84 0.32 -7.32 10.91
N ILE A 85 -0.36 -8.37 10.44
CA ILE A 85 -1.55 -8.92 11.11
C ILE A 85 -1.15 -9.71 12.37
N GLU A 86 -0.01 -10.39 12.34
CA GLU A 86 0.52 -11.21 13.45
C GLU A 86 1.43 -10.40 14.40
N ASP A 87 1.49 -9.06 14.27
CA ASP A 87 2.28 -8.21 15.16
C ASP A 87 1.56 -7.97 16.48
N ASP A 88 1.89 -8.73 17.49
CA ASP A 88 1.35 -8.62 18.86
C ASP A 88 1.81 -7.35 19.60
N ASN A 89 2.70 -6.56 19.01
CA ASN A 89 3.18 -5.31 19.63
C ASN A 89 2.28 -4.11 19.37
N PHE A 90 1.35 -4.23 18.40
CA PHE A 90 0.48 -3.14 17.97
C PHE A 90 -0.98 -3.58 17.93
N TYR A 91 -1.85 -2.78 18.52
CA TYR A 91 -3.31 -2.98 18.46
C TYR A 91 -4.02 -1.67 18.11
N HIS A 92 -4.88 -1.70 17.11
CA HIS A 92 -5.64 -0.54 16.68
C HIS A 92 -7.14 -0.82 16.71
N ILE A 93 -7.89 0.03 17.41
CA ILE A 93 -9.35 0.03 17.41
C ILE A 93 -9.84 1.30 16.75
N THR A 94 -10.68 1.15 15.73
CA THR A 94 -11.41 2.24 15.11
C THR A 94 -12.86 2.19 15.58
N ILE A 95 -13.38 3.30 16.10
CA ILE A 95 -14.74 3.40 16.62
C ILE A 95 -15.47 4.49 15.86
N ASN A 96 -16.57 4.13 15.19
CA ASN A 96 -17.52 5.08 14.63
C ASN A 96 -18.58 5.43 15.70
N PRO A 97 -18.46 6.56 16.40
CA PRO A 97 -19.33 6.90 17.52
C PRO A 97 -20.77 7.19 17.09
N THR A 98 -20.98 7.49 15.82
CA THR A 98 -22.27 7.77 15.24
C THR A 98 -22.30 7.46 13.75
N MET A 99 -23.44 7.00 13.26
CA MET A 99 -23.73 6.89 11.83
C MET A 99 -24.54 8.09 11.32
N ASN A 100 -24.74 9.13 12.16
CA ASN A 100 -25.42 10.38 11.81
C ASN A 100 -24.46 11.35 11.15
N CYS A 101 -23.97 10.97 9.97
CA CYS A 101 -23.06 11.79 9.18
C CYS A 101 -23.83 12.88 8.42
N ASN A 102 -23.30 14.10 8.38
CA ASN A 102 -23.87 15.23 7.63
C ASN A 102 -23.36 15.30 6.18
N PHE A 103 -22.44 14.42 5.76
CA PHE A 103 -21.96 14.30 4.39
C PHE A 103 -22.78 13.28 3.60
N LYS A 104 -22.80 13.42 2.28
CA LYS A 104 -23.40 12.49 1.32
C LYS A 104 -22.34 12.10 0.27
N CYS A 105 -21.27 11.45 0.71
CA CYS A 105 -20.21 11.01 -0.18
C CYS A 105 -20.74 9.90 -1.10
N TRP A 106 -20.53 10.04 -2.39
CA TRP A 106 -20.99 9.07 -3.39
C TRP A 106 -20.33 7.68 -3.24
N TYR A 107 -19.18 7.61 -2.55
CA TYR A 107 -18.43 6.39 -2.25
C TYR A 107 -18.61 5.90 -0.80
N CYS A 108 -19.58 6.47 -0.06
CA CYS A 108 -19.79 6.08 1.33
C CYS A 108 -20.32 4.65 1.43
N TYR A 109 -19.64 3.82 2.21
CA TYR A 109 -20.04 2.44 2.49
C TYR A 109 -20.94 2.32 3.73
N GLU A 110 -21.07 3.42 4.50
CA GLU A 110 -21.87 3.42 5.72
C GLU A 110 -23.34 3.74 5.45
N THR A 111 -24.23 3.10 6.22
CA THR A 111 -25.64 3.46 6.24
C THR A 111 -25.84 4.64 7.18
N HIS A 112 -26.31 5.77 6.64
CA HIS A 112 -26.57 6.95 7.44
C HIS A 112 -27.85 6.74 8.28
N ILE A 113 -27.72 6.73 9.59
CA ILE A 113 -28.82 6.59 10.53
C ILE A 113 -28.94 7.87 11.36
N LYS A 114 -30.04 8.58 11.17
CA LYS A 114 -30.30 9.82 11.88
C LYS A 114 -30.36 9.59 13.39
N ASP A 115 -29.74 10.51 14.15
CA ASP A 115 -29.68 10.50 15.62
C ASP A 115 -29.00 9.24 16.22
N SER A 116 -28.28 8.47 15.41
CA SER A 116 -27.50 7.34 15.86
C SER A 116 -26.35 7.77 16.77
N LYS A 117 -26.16 7.05 17.87
CA LYS A 117 -25.06 7.23 18.81
C LYS A 117 -24.75 5.91 19.53
N LEU A 118 -23.53 5.78 20.04
CA LEU A 118 -23.17 4.65 20.89
C LEU A 118 -24.06 4.62 22.14
N SER A 119 -24.56 3.42 22.46
CA SER A 119 -25.24 3.19 23.74
C SER A 119 -24.21 3.04 24.88
N ASP A 120 -24.61 3.33 26.12
CA ASP A 120 -23.77 3.11 27.31
C ASP A 120 -23.32 1.65 27.41
N LYS A 121 -24.19 0.71 27.03
CA LYS A 121 -23.85 -0.73 26.95
C LYS A 121 -22.72 -1.00 25.96
N THR A 122 -22.75 -0.36 24.80
CA THR A 122 -21.70 -0.50 23.79
C THR A 122 -20.39 0.11 24.27
N ILE A 123 -20.44 1.29 24.91
CA ILE A 123 -19.27 1.94 25.50
C ILE A 123 -18.63 1.03 26.54
N GLN A 124 -19.44 0.46 27.44
CA GLN A 124 -18.93 -0.47 28.44
C GLN A 124 -18.31 -1.73 27.81
N ALA A 125 -18.92 -2.27 26.75
CA ALA A 125 -18.35 -3.41 26.03
C ALA A 125 -16.99 -3.07 25.38
N ILE A 126 -16.82 -1.88 24.84
CA ILE A 126 -15.54 -1.40 24.29
C ILE A 126 -14.49 -1.31 25.42
N CYS A 127 -14.83 -0.72 26.55
CA CYS A 127 -13.91 -0.64 27.69
C CYS A 127 -13.48 -2.03 28.19
N ASN A 128 -14.43 -2.95 28.27
CA ASN A 128 -14.14 -4.33 28.66
C ASN A 128 -13.23 -5.03 27.64
N HIS A 129 -13.48 -4.80 26.34
CA HIS A 129 -12.65 -5.34 25.27
C HIS A 129 -11.20 -4.82 25.35
N ILE A 130 -11.03 -3.52 25.59
CA ILE A 130 -9.69 -2.91 25.78
C ILE A 130 -8.95 -3.58 26.95
N ASN A 131 -9.62 -3.80 28.08
CA ASN A 131 -9.03 -4.51 29.21
C ASN A 131 -8.63 -5.96 28.85
N ILE A 132 -9.44 -6.66 28.09
CA ILE A 132 -9.12 -8.02 27.60
C ILE A 132 -7.87 -7.97 26.71
N VAL A 133 -7.78 -7.01 25.79
CA VAL A 133 -6.63 -6.85 24.89
C VAL A 133 -5.34 -6.67 25.69
N PHE A 134 -5.30 -5.77 26.66
CA PHE A 134 -4.11 -5.57 27.51
C PHE A 134 -3.72 -6.80 28.32
N ASN A 135 -4.70 -7.60 28.75
CA ASN A 135 -4.43 -8.84 29.46
C ASN A 135 -3.98 -9.99 28.53
N THR A 136 -4.42 -9.98 27.28
CA THR A 136 -4.12 -11.05 26.31
C THR A 136 -2.76 -10.84 25.64
N TYR A 137 -2.36 -9.59 25.41
CA TYR A 137 -1.14 -9.22 24.70
C TYR A 137 -0.14 -8.52 25.65
N PRO A 138 0.62 -9.26 26.47
CA PRO A 138 1.51 -8.69 27.48
C PRO A 138 2.69 -7.92 26.88
N ASN A 139 2.99 -8.14 25.60
CA ASN A 139 4.05 -7.46 24.85
C ASN A 139 3.57 -6.23 24.06
N LEU A 140 2.30 -5.87 24.19
CA LEU A 140 1.71 -4.75 23.48
C LEU A 140 2.45 -3.45 23.85
N LYS A 141 3.06 -2.79 22.83
CA LYS A 141 3.81 -1.54 22.98
C LYS A 141 2.99 -0.33 22.57
N ASP A 142 2.20 -0.50 21.50
CA ASP A 142 1.42 0.57 20.90
C ASP A 142 -0.06 0.19 20.86
N PHE A 143 -0.87 0.99 21.52
CA PHE A 143 -2.34 0.91 21.44
C PHE A 143 -2.87 2.19 20.82
N LYS A 144 -3.57 2.09 19.68
CA LYS A 144 -4.16 3.21 18.98
C LYS A 144 -5.68 3.13 19.02
N LEU A 145 -6.33 4.24 19.39
CA LEU A 145 -7.74 4.47 19.32
C LEU A 145 -8.02 5.59 18.31
N SER A 146 -8.89 5.37 17.33
CA SER A 146 -9.26 6.38 16.32
C SER A 146 -10.78 6.37 16.07
#